data_640d011844adde7c9f9e732504726f45
#
_entry.id   640d011844adde7c9f9e732504726f45
#
_cell.length_a   1.000
_cell.length_b   1.000
_cell.length_c   1.000
_cell.angle_alpha   90.00
_cell.angle_beta   90.00
_cell.angle_gamma   90.00
#
_symmetry.space_group_name_H-M   'P 1'
#
loop_
_entity.id
_entity.type
_entity.pdbx_description
1 polymer ?
#
loop_
_entity_poly.entity_id
_entity_poly.type
_entity_poly.pdbx_seq_one_letter_code
_entity_poly.pdbx_strand_id
1 'polypeptide(L)'
;MSTVEQFLDLNSRKVWSLRPENRVIDSLFLMAEKNISCVLIMNEEHLAGIFSERDYARKVEIQSKNSNETLLKEVMTDKLITISPKTEIDECMQLMTNHRIRHLPIVDNNKVIGLISIGDVVKEMIVQQKNQIEELQKYISG
;
A
#
# COMPACT_ATOMS: atom_id res chain seq x y z
N MET A 1 -11.67 -17.36 -4.11
CA MET A 1 -10.50 -16.55 -3.75
C MET A 1 -10.94 -15.12 -3.45
N SER A 2 -10.27 -14.44 -2.52
CA SER A 2 -10.64 -13.08 -2.15
C SER A 2 -10.15 -12.07 -3.18
N THR A 3 -10.96 -11.04 -3.39
CA THR A 3 -10.60 -9.88 -4.20
C THR A 3 -10.23 -8.71 -3.29
N VAL A 4 -9.58 -7.72 -3.89
CA VAL A 4 -9.25 -6.46 -3.21
C VAL A 4 -10.52 -5.75 -2.73
N GLU A 5 -11.61 -5.83 -3.50
CA GLU A 5 -12.91 -5.27 -3.11
C GLU A 5 -13.40 -5.85 -1.78
N GLN A 6 -13.34 -7.18 -1.65
CA GLN A 6 -13.74 -7.85 -0.41
C GLN A 6 -12.84 -7.43 0.77
N PHE A 7 -11.54 -7.28 0.53
CA PHE A 7 -10.61 -6.77 1.53
C PHE A 7 -11.01 -5.36 1.99
N LEU A 8 -11.32 -4.47 1.05
CA LEU A 8 -11.72 -3.09 1.36
C LEU A 8 -13.02 -3.04 2.15
N ASP A 9 -13.99 -3.89 1.82
CA ASP A 9 -15.27 -3.95 2.53
C ASP A 9 -15.10 -4.38 3.99
N LEU A 10 -14.15 -5.27 4.26
CA LEU A 10 -13.86 -5.77 5.60
C LEU A 10 -12.90 -4.87 6.39
N ASN A 11 -12.09 -4.08 5.70
CA ASN A 11 -11.02 -3.27 6.30
C ASN A 11 -11.13 -1.83 5.84
N SER A 12 -12.22 -1.18 6.21
CA SER A 12 -12.45 0.23 5.89
C SER A 12 -11.42 1.08 6.62
N ARG A 13 -10.39 1.49 5.89
CA ARG A 13 -9.32 2.34 6.42
C ARG A 13 -9.24 3.63 5.63
N LYS A 14 -8.95 4.71 6.33
CA LYS A 14 -8.72 5.99 5.69
C LYS A 14 -7.36 5.97 4.99
N VAL A 15 -7.31 6.51 3.78
CA VAL A 15 -6.08 6.66 3.01
C VAL A 15 -5.48 8.03 3.36
N TRP A 16 -4.21 8.03 3.72
CA TRP A 16 -3.50 9.25 4.08
C TRP A 16 -2.61 9.70 2.93
N SER A 17 -2.66 10.98 2.62
CA SER A 17 -1.91 11.54 1.51
C SER A 17 -1.27 12.88 1.85
N LEU A 18 -0.23 13.22 1.09
CA LEU A 18 0.44 14.50 1.11
C LEU A 18 0.57 14.98 -0.34
N ARG A 19 1.08 16.18 -0.52
CA ARG A 19 1.27 16.78 -1.83
C ARG A 19 2.72 16.66 -2.25
N PRO A 20 3.02 16.71 -3.57
CA PRO A 20 4.41 16.67 -4.06
C PRO A 20 5.29 17.77 -3.47
N GLU A 21 4.73 18.92 -3.16
CA GLU A 21 5.44 20.07 -2.60
C GLU A 21 5.65 19.99 -1.09
N ASN A 22 5.04 19.04 -0.41
CA ASN A 22 5.33 18.80 1.00
C ASN A 22 6.75 18.30 1.14
N ARG A 23 7.34 18.51 2.31
CA ARG A 23 8.70 18.08 2.61
C ARG A 23 8.70 16.65 3.12
N VAL A 24 9.84 15.99 3.00
CA VAL A 24 10.03 14.65 3.53
C VAL A 24 9.65 14.57 5.00
N ILE A 25 10.05 15.56 5.80
CA ILE A 25 9.76 15.57 7.23
C ILE A 25 8.25 15.50 7.52
N ASP A 26 7.42 16.10 6.68
CA ASP A 26 5.97 16.05 6.83
C ASP A 26 5.46 14.60 6.73
N SER A 27 6.04 13.81 5.82
CA SER A 27 5.67 12.39 5.67
C SER A 27 6.09 11.56 6.88
N LEU A 28 7.25 11.87 7.48
CA LEU A 28 7.73 11.15 8.65
C LEU A 28 6.82 11.38 9.85
N PHE A 29 6.38 12.62 10.06
CA PHE A 29 5.42 12.93 11.13
C PHE A 29 4.09 12.22 10.90
N LEU A 30 3.58 12.25 9.66
CA LEU A 30 2.31 11.60 9.33
C LEU A 30 2.38 10.09 9.55
N MET A 31 3.44 9.45 9.06
CA MET A 31 3.62 8.00 9.23
C MET A 31 3.73 7.62 10.70
N ALA A 32 4.45 8.41 11.49
CA ALA A 32 4.58 8.17 12.93
C ALA A 32 3.26 8.36 13.66
N GLU A 33 2.55 9.44 13.36
CA GLU A 33 1.27 9.77 13.99
C GLU A 33 0.19 8.72 13.72
N LYS A 34 0.11 8.26 12.46
CA LYS A 34 -0.94 7.32 12.03
C LYS A 34 -0.49 5.86 12.10
N ASN A 35 0.73 5.61 12.51
CA ASN A 35 1.31 4.26 12.59
C ASN A 35 1.19 3.52 11.26
N ILE A 36 1.62 4.18 10.19
CA ILE A 36 1.64 3.64 8.83
C ILE A 36 3.04 3.75 8.26
N SER A 37 3.35 2.93 7.26
CA SER A 37 4.69 2.87 6.66
C SER A 37 4.76 3.44 5.25
N CYS A 38 3.65 3.96 4.74
CA CYS A 38 3.58 4.49 3.38
C CYS A 38 2.46 5.52 3.28
N VAL A 39 2.72 6.60 2.54
CA VAL A 39 1.71 7.62 2.27
C VAL A 39 1.58 7.81 0.77
N LEU A 40 0.38 8.16 0.34
CA LEU A 40 0.14 8.54 -1.05
C LEU A 40 0.56 9.98 -1.27
N ILE A 41 1.09 10.25 -2.45
CA ILE A 41 1.43 11.61 -2.87
C ILE A 41 0.43 12.00 -3.96
N MET A 42 -0.46 12.93 -3.62
CA MET A 42 -1.56 13.34 -4.48
C MET A 42 -1.36 14.75 -5.00
N ASN A 43 -1.50 14.92 -6.29
CA ASN A 43 -1.57 16.23 -6.91
C ASN A 43 -3.06 16.48 -7.24
N GLU A 44 -3.74 17.15 -6.32
CA GLU A 44 -5.20 17.27 -6.32
C GLU A 44 -5.86 15.89 -6.29
N GLU A 45 -6.60 15.50 -7.31
CA GLU A 45 -7.23 14.17 -7.37
C GLU A 45 -6.36 13.12 -8.07
N HIS A 46 -5.18 13.52 -8.52
CA HIS A 46 -4.28 12.68 -9.31
C HIS A 46 -3.19 12.07 -8.44
N LEU A 47 -3.02 10.74 -8.54
CA LEU A 47 -1.95 10.02 -7.83
C LEU A 47 -0.61 10.30 -8.52
N ALA A 48 0.25 11.06 -7.86
CA ALA A 48 1.57 11.41 -8.38
C ALA A 48 2.64 10.40 -7.99
N GLY A 49 2.51 9.79 -6.81
CA GLY A 49 3.50 8.84 -6.33
C GLY A 49 3.13 8.28 -4.96
N ILE A 50 4.06 7.51 -4.41
CA ILE A 50 3.99 7.03 -3.03
C ILE A 50 5.34 7.30 -2.37
N PHE A 51 5.32 7.40 -1.04
CA PHE A 51 6.55 7.54 -0.27
C PHE A 51 6.45 6.67 0.97
N SER A 52 7.43 5.78 1.14
CA SER A 52 7.46 4.81 2.22
C SER A 52 8.67 5.03 3.13
N GLU A 53 8.67 4.38 4.30
CA GLU A 53 9.83 4.36 5.19
C GLU A 53 11.07 3.77 4.49
N ARG A 54 10.86 2.81 3.60
CA ARG A 54 11.93 2.24 2.80
C ARG A 54 12.52 3.27 1.82
N ASP A 55 11.66 4.08 1.19
CA ASP A 55 12.10 5.19 0.33
C ASP A 55 12.89 6.20 1.14
N TYR A 56 12.43 6.51 2.35
CA TYR A 56 13.16 7.41 3.24
C TYR A 56 14.59 6.91 3.50
N ALA A 57 14.73 5.66 3.88
CA ALA A 57 16.03 5.09 4.21
C ALA A 57 16.98 5.13 2.99
N ARG A 58 16.48 4.77 1.82
CA ARG A 58 17.31 4.59 0.61
C ARG A 58 17.55 5.86 -0.19
N LYS A 59 16.56 6.76 -0.21
CA LYS A 59 16.61 7.94 -1.07
C LYS A 59 16.88 9.24 -0.33
N VAL A 60 16.71 9.24 0.99
CA VAL A 60 16.92 10.42 1.83
C VAL A 60 18.08 10.20 2.78
N GLU A 61 17.97 9.27 3.72
CA GLU A 61 18.96 9.08 4.77
C GLU A 61 20.32 8.64 4.23
N ILE A 62 20.34 7.57 3.42
CA ILE A 62 21.62 7.06 2.84
C ILE A 62 22.23 8.08 1.89
N GLN A 63 21.40 8.87 1.19
CA GLN A 63 21.87 9.90 0.27
C GLN A 63 22.25 11.21 0.96
N SER A 64 22.23 11.25 2.28
CA SER A 64 22.55 12.41 3.09
C SER A 64 21.74 13.66 2.73
N LYS A 65 20.48 13.46 2.35
CA LYS A 65 19.55 14.55 2.06
C LYS A 65 18.89 15.03 3.36
N ASN A 66 18.59 16.32 3.40
CA ASN A 66 17.96 16.93 4.58
C ASN A 66 16.43 16.81 4.45
N SER A 67 15.80 16.12 5.40
CA SER A 67 14.35 15.90 5.41
C SER A 67 13.54 17.19 5.53
N ASN A 68 14.12 18.22 6.13
CA ASN A 68 13.46 19.52 6.29
C ASN A 68 13.49 20.37 5.03
N GLU A 69 14.34 20.02 4.07
CA GLU A 69 14.54 20.81 2.85
C GLU A 69 14.16 20.04 1.58
N THR A 70 14.14 18.71 1.64
CA THR A 70 13.84 17.89 0.47
C THR A 70 12.33 17.77 0.27
N LEU A 71 11.86 18.04 -0.95
CA LEU A 71 10.45 17.91 -1.29
C LEU A 71 10.12 16.45 -1.66
N LEU A 72 8.91 16.01 -1.35
CA LEU A 72 8.49 14.65 -1.65
C LEU A 72 8.58 14.33 -3.14
N LYS A 73 8.28 15.27 -4.01
CA LYS A 73 8.39 15.06 -5.47
C LYS A 73 9.78 14.68 -5.93
N GLU A 74 10.83 15.05 -5.17
CA GLU A 74 12.21 14.72 -5.53
C GLU A 74 12.59 13.28 -5.22
N VAL A 75 11.92 12.66 -4.27
CA VAL A 75 12.31 11.35 -3.74
C VAL A 75 11.19 10.30 -3.72
N MET A 76 9.96 10.67 -4.04
CA MET A 76 8.84 9.74 -4.10
C MET A 76 9.06 8.70 -5.19
N THR A 77 8.41 7.54 -5.05
CA THR A 77 8.31 6.57 -6.12
C THR A 77 7.15 6.97 -7.02
N ASP A 78 7.46 7.26 -8.29
CA ASP A 78 6.47 7.72 -9.26
C ASP A 78 6.13 6.68 -10.35
N LYS A 79 6.95 5.65 -10.49
CA LYS A 79 6.65 4.52 -11.38
C LYS A 79 5.77 3.54 -10.62
N LEU A 80 4.47 3.79 -10.65
CA LEU A 80 3.52 3.08 -9.82
C LEU A 80 2.93 1.88 -10.52
N ILE A 81 2.78 0.79 -9.75
CA ILE A 81 1.97 -0.36 -10.14
C ILE A 81 0.71 -0.23 -9.30
N THR A 82 -0.43 -0.17 -9.97
CA THR A 82 -1.72 -0.03 -9.32
C THR A 82 -2.58 -1.27 -9.58
N ILE A 83 -3.56 -1.48 -8.72
CA ILE A 83 -4.51 -2.57 -8.83
C ILE A 83 -5.93 -2.01 -8.78
N SER A 84 -6.89 -2.84 -9.14
CA SER A 84 -8.30 -2.48 -9.11
C SER A 84 -9.04 -3.28 -8.03
N PRO A 85 -10.28 -2.92 -7.70
CA PRO A 85 -11.09 -3.73 -6.78
C PRO A 85 -11.28 -5.18 -7.22
N LYS A 86 -11.21 -5.46 -8.51
CA LYS A 86 -11.39 -6.79 -9.07
C LYS A 86 -10.14 -7.66 -9.00
N THR A 87 -8.99 -7.07 -8.69
CA THR A 87 -7.73 -7.81 -8.56
C THR A 87 -7.84 -8.79 -7.41
N GLU A 88 -7.36 -10.01 -7.62
CA GLU A 88 -7.33 -11.03 -6.58
C GLU A 88 -6.14 -10.79 -5.64
N ILE A 89 -6.30 -11.20 -4.39
CA ILE A 89 -5.25 -11.05 -3.36
C ILE A 89 -3.97 -11.80 -3.78
N ASP A 90 -4.11 -12.97 -4.38
CA ASP A 90 -2.95 -13.75 -4.87
C ASP A 90 -2.17 -12.98 -5.95
N GLU A 91 -2.84 -12.25 -6.81
CA GLU A 91 -2.19 -11.40 -7.82
C GLU A 91 -1.43 -10.26 -7.15
N CYS A 92 -1.95 -9.71 -6.07
CA CYS A 92 -1.25 -8.67 -5.31
C CYS A 92 0.08 -9.20 -4.78
N MET A 93 0.09 -10.40 -4.23
CA MET A 93 1.32 -11.03 -3.73
C MET A 93 2.32 -11.24 -4.86
N GLN A 94 1.86 -11.70 -6.03
CA GLN A 94 2.73 -11.90 -7.20
C GLN A 94 3.34 -10.59 -7.66
N LEU A 95 2.56 -9.52 -7.73
CA LEU A 95 3.06 -8.20 -8.12
C LEU A 95 4.10 -7.68 -7.13
N MET A 96 3.83 -7.81 -5.85
CA MET A 96 4.76 -7.37 -4.80
C MET A 96 6.07 -8.16 -4.87
N THR A 97 5.99 -9.46 -5.07
CA THR A 97 7.16 -10.34 -5.14
C THR A 97 7.98 -10.06 -6.40
N ASN A 98 7.33 -9.98 -7.56
CA ASN A 98 8.01 -9.79 -8.84
C ASN A 98 8.67 -8.43 -8.95
N HIS A 99 8.04 -7.40 -8.41
CA HIS A 99 8.54 -6.03 -8.49
C HIS A 99 9.27 -5.56 -7.22
N ARG A 100 9.35 -6.43 -6.21
CA ARG A 100 10.01 -6.13 -4.91
C ARG A 100 9.44 -4.86 -4.27
N ILE A 101 8.14 -4.75 -4.30
CA ILE A 101 7.40 -3.64 -3.69
C ILE A 101 6.49 -4.16 -2.60
N ARG A 102 6.13 -3.31 -1.64
CA ARG A 102 5.37 -3.68 -0.45
C ARG A 102 4.03 -2.98 -0.34
N HIS A 103 3.71 -2.12 -1.28
CA HIS A 103 2.49 -1.33 -1.27
C HIS A 103 1.95 -1.21 -2.69
N LEU A 104 0.64 -1.36 -2.83
CA LEU A 104 -0.05 -1.21 -4.10
C LEU A 104 -1.23 -0.26 -3.91
N PRO A 105 -1.24 0.88 -4.60
CA PRO A 105 -2.42 1.74 -4.61
C PRO A 105 -3.58 1.03 -5.33
N ILE A 106 -4.77 1.20 -4.81
CA ILE A 106 -6.00 0.64 -5.38
C ILE A 106 -6.72 1.76 -6.10
N VAL A 107 -6.96 1.58 -7.40
CA VAL A 107 -7.56 2.59 -8.26
C VAL A 107 -8.85 2.05 -8.88
N ASP A 108 -9.90 2.84 -8.85
CA ASP A 108 -11.18 2.54 -9.47
C ASP A 108 -11.68 3.80 -10.19
N ASN A 109 -12.00 3.67 -11.48
CA ASN A 109 -12.47 4.79 -12.30
C ASN A 109 -11.52 6.00 -12.22
N ASN A 110 -10.22 5.75 -12.31
CA ASN A 110 -9.15 6.76 -12.25
C ASN A 110 -9.02 7.47 -10.90
N LYS A 111 -9.66 6.94 -9.86
CA LYS A 111 -9.56 7.48 -8.49
C LYS A 111 -8.92 6.48 -7.57
N VAL A 112 -8.02 6.97 -6.71
CA VAL A 112 -7.41 6.14 -5.68
C VAL A 112 -8.45 5.94 -4.57
N ILE A 113 -8.74 4.67 -4.28
CA ILE A 113 -9.72 4.32 -3.25
C ILE A 113 -9.10 3.63 -2.05
N GLY A 114 -7.82 3.29 -2.13
CA GLY A 114 -7.15 2.63 -1.01
C GLY A 114 -5.69 2.34 -1.30
N LEU A 115 -5.06 1.73 -0.31
CA LEU A 115 -3.67 1.29 -0.38
C LEU A 115 -3.58 -0.04 0.35
N ILE A 116 -3.04 -1.07 -0.30
CA ILE A 116 -2.85 -2.37 0.33
C ILE A 116 -1.36 -2.63 0.54
N SER A 117 -1.00 -3.08 1.74
CA SER A 117 0.38 -3.41 2.09
C SER A 117 0.63 -4.91 2.00
N ILE A 118 1.91 -5.31 1.97
CA ILE A 118 2.27 -6.73 2.01
C ILE A 118 1.74 -7.41 3.28
N GLY A 119 1.71 -6.69 4.41
CA GLY A 119 1.13 -7.21 5.65
C GLY A 119 -0.36 -7.52 5.52
N ASP A 120 -1.09 -6.64 4.82
CA ASP A 120 -2.52 -6.85 4.54
C ASP A 120 -2.73 -8.10 3.68
N VAL A 121 -1.91 -8.25 2.63
CA VAL A 121 -2.00 -9.40 1.71
C VAL A 121 -1.70 -10.70 2.44
N VAL A 122 -0.65 -10.74 3.26
CA VAL A 122 -0.29 -11.93 4.04
C VAL A 122 -1.41 -12.33 5.00
N LYS A 123 -1.98 -11.36 5.71
CA LYS A 123 -3.11 -11.64 6.62
C LYS A 123 -4.30 -12.22 5.88
N GLU A 124 -4.62 -11.66 4.73
CA GLU A 124 -5.76 -12.11 3.93
C GLU A 124 -5.54 -13.52 3.40
N MET A 125 -4.33 -13.84 2.97
CA MET A 125 -3.97 -15.18 2.50
C MET A 125 -4.08 -16.20 3.63
N ILE A 126 -3.68 -15.85 4.83
CA ILE A 126 -3.80 -16.72 6.01
C ILE A 126 -5.27 -17.00 6.32
N VAL A 127 -6.12 -15.98 6.27
CA VAL A 127 -7.56 -16.12 6.48
C VAL A 127 -8.17 -17.08 5.45
N GLN A 128 -7.80 -16.92 4.17
CA GLN A 128 -8.29 -17.82 3.11
C GLN A 128 -7.88 -19.27 3.34
N GLN A 129 -6.63 -19.50 3.70
CA GLN A 129 -6.14 -20.86 3.97
C GLN A 129 -6.88 -21.49 5.14
N LYS A 130 -7.13 -20.71 6.19
CA LYS A 130 -7.86 -21.17 7.36
C LYS A 130 -9.28 -21.58 7.01
N ASN A 131 -9.97 -20.77 6.21
CA ASN A 131 -11.32 -21.06 5.74
C ASN A 131 -11.36 -22.34 4.88
N GLN A 132 -10.38 -22.53 4.01
CA GLN A 132 -10.27 -23.73 3.18
C GLN A 132 -10.08 -24.98 4.04
N ILE A 133 -9.24 -24.90 5.06
CA ILE A 133 -9.00 -26.01 5.99
C ILE A 133 -10.29 -26.34 6.72
N GLU A 134 -11.02 -25.37 7.21
CA GLU A 134 -12.30 -25.58 7.90
C GLU A 134 -13.33 -26.25 6.99
N GLU A 135 -13.43 -25.82 5.73
CA GLU A 135 -14.32 -26.46 4.75
C GLU A 135 -13.96 -27.91 4.51
N LEU A 136 -12.67 -28.21 4.35
CA LEU A 136 -12.19 -29.57 4.16
C LEU A 136 -12.49 -30.44 5.38
N GLN A 137 -12.33 -29.91 6.59
CA GLN A 137 -12.64 -30.63 7.82
C GLN A 137 -14.12 -30.95 7.91
N LYS A 138 -14.99 -30.01 7.55
CA LYS A 138 -16.44 -30.24 7.49
C LYS A 138 -16.79 -31.35 6.50
N TYR A 139 -16.15 -31.33 5.35
CA TYR A 139 -16.38 -32.33 4.31
C TYR A 139 -15.98 -33.73 4.76
N ILE A 140 -14.86 -33.86 5.47
CA ILE A 140 -14.34 -35.12 5.97
C ILE A 140 -15.18 -35.62 7.16
N SER A 141 -15.61 -34.70 8.02
CA SER A 141 -16.36 -35.05 9.26
C SER A 141 -17.85 -35.28 9.03
N GLY A 142 -18.33 -34.77 7.94
CA GLY A 142 -19.74 -34.86 7.61
C GLY A 142 -20.08 -36.01 6.72
#